data_19ca68572b80dd9b641a7a5e7f5d6c83
#
_entry.id   19ca68572b80dd9b641a7a5e7f5d6c83
#
_cell.length_a   1.000
_cell.length_b   1.000
_cell.length_c   1.000
_cell.angle_alpha   90.00
_cell.angle_beta   90.00
_cell.angle_gamma   90.00
#
_symmetry.space_group_name_H-M   'P 1'
#
loop_
_entity.id
_entity.type
_entity.pdbx_description
1 polymer ?
#
loop_
_entity_poly.entity_id
_entity_poly.type
_entity_poly.pdbx_seq_one_letter_code
_entity_poly.pdbx_strand_id
1 'polypeptide(L)'
;MRILAIDSSSMVATVAVVTDGVLTAEYTINHKKTHSQTLLPMIDEIKKNIDLDMNTVDAIAIAGGPGSYTGLRIGSATAKGFGLALNIPIINIPTMDALAYNLFSSSFVICPIMDARREQVYTGIYKFNGTTMEVIKPQCIMMIRDLVKELNNMSQAVMFNGDGVDAYKDIIEEEMTCLLYTSPSPRN
;
A
#
# COMPACT_ATOMS: atom_id res chain seq x y z
N MET A 1 -11.37 -4.78 -18.88
CA MET A 1 -9.96 -4.46 -18.57
C MET A 1 -9.53 -5.32 -17.39
N ARG A 2 -8.40 -6.03 -17.55
CA ARG A 2 -7.86 -6.93 -16.53
C ARG A 2 -6.48 -6.45 -16.10
N ILE A 3 -6.28 -6.26 -14.80
CA ILE A 3 -5.05 -5.73 -14.23
C ILE A 3 -4.47 -6.77 -13.27
N LEU A 4 -3.17 -7.06 -13.42
CA LEU A 4 -2.37 -7.77 -12.43
C LEU A 4 -1.72 -6.73 -11.52
N ALA A 5 -2.08 -6.74 -10.24
CA ALA A 5 -1.50 -5.84 -9.24
C ALA A 5 -0.48 -6.57 -8.36
N ILE A 6 0.63 -5.90 -8.07
CA ILE A 6 1.74 -6.44 -7.26
C ILE A 6 2.12 -5.40 -6.20
N ASP A 7 2.17 -5.84 -4.95
CA ASP A 7 2.73 -5.06 -3.86
C ASP A 7 3.78 -5.87 -3.09
N SER A 8 4.97 -5.34 -3.02
CA SER A 8 6.11 -5.87 -2.29
C SER A 8 6.85 -4.76 -1.52
N SER A 9 6.13 -3.66 -1.24
CA SER A 9 6.67 -2.46 -0.62
C SER A 9 6.96 -2.60 0.88
N SER A 10 6.37 -3.60 1.54
CA SER A 10 6.56 -3.90 2.97
C SER A 10 7.09 -5.32 3.20
N MET A 11 7.02 -5.83 4.43
CA MET A 11 7.32 -7.24 4.74
C MET A 11 6.27 -8.18 4.13
N VAL A 12 5.05 -7.70 3.97
CA VAL A 12 3.94 -8.41 3.34
C VAL A 12 4.05 -8.30 1.83
N ALA A 13 3.83 -9.41 1.13
CA ALA A 13 3.69 -9.44 -0.33
C ALA A 13 2.23 -9.71 -0.69
N THR A 14 1.71 -8.97 -1.66
CA THR A 14 0.37 -9.17 -2.20
C THR A 14 0.40 -9.18 -3.72
N VAL A 15 -0.34 -10.10 -4.30
CA VAL A 15 -0.64 -10.16 -5.73
C VAL A 15 -2.15 -10.23 -5.88
N ALA A 16 -2.72 -9.46 -6.79
CA ALA A 16 -4.15 -9.46 -7.04
C ALA A 16 -4.46 -9.37 -8.54
N VAL A 17 -5.60 -9.90 -8.93
CA VAL A 17 -6.16 -9.74 -10.29
C VAL A 17 -7.50 -9.02 -10.16
N VAL A 18 -7.63 -7.92 -10.88
CA VAL A 18 -8.86 -7.13 -10.97
C VAL A 18 -9.38 -7.20 -12.39
N THR A 19 -10.65 -7.56 -12.59
CA THR A 19 -11.30 -7.61 -13.89
C THR A 19 -12.51 -6.69 -13.90
N ASP A 20 -12.51 -5.70 -14.78
CA ASP A 20 -13.59 -4.71 -14.94
C ASP A 20 -14.02 -4.05 -13.62
N GLY A 21 -13.02 -3.70 -12.79
CA GLY A 21 -13.24 -3.04 -11.50
C GLY A 21 -13.60 -4.00 -10.34
N VAL A 22 -13.70 -5.30 -10.61
CA VAL A 22 -14.01 -6.33 -9.60
C VAL A 22 -12.73 -7.10 -9.21
N LEU A 23 -12.47 -7.23 -7.92
CA LEU A 23 -11.40 -8.08 -7.41
C LEU A 23 -11.72 -9.54 -7.72
N THR A 24 -10.98 -10.15 -8.65
CA THR A 24 -11.19 -11.53 -9.07
C THR A 24 -10.46 -12.53 -8.18
N ALA A 25 -9.22 -12.20 -7.80
CA ALA A 25 -8.40 -13.01 -6.90
C ALA A 25 -7.38 -12.13 -6.19
N GLU A 26 -7.05 -12.49 -4.95
CA GLU A 26 -5.96 -11.90 -4.18
C GLU A 26 -5.22 -13.00 -3.42
N TYR A 27 -3.90 -12.90 -3.39
CA TYR A 27 -3.05 -13.76 -2.60
C TYR A 27 -2.08 -12.90 -1.79
N THR A 28 -2.16 -13.00 -0.47
CA THR A 28 -1.32 -12.22 0.45
C THR A 28 -0.50 -13.15 1.33
N ILE A 29 0.79 -12.89 1.42
CA ILE A 29 1.71 -13.62 2.31
C ILE A 29 2.35 -12.64 3.28
N ASN A 30 2.16 -12.86 4.58
CA ASN A 30 2.91 -12.24 5.65
C ASN A 30 3.84 -13.29 6.26
N HIS A 31 5.04 -13.41 5.71
CA HIS A 31 6.01 -14.41 6.16
C HIS A 31 7.44 -13.93 5.94
N LYS A 32 8.39 -14.40 6.75
CA LYS A 32 9.82 -14.01 6.71
C LYS A 32 10.58 -14.45 5.46
N LYS A 33 9.95 -15.09 4.46
CA LYS A 33 10.59 -15.43 3.19
C LYS A 33 10.79 -14.15 2.35
N THR A 34 11.85 -14.16 1.56
CA THR A 34 12.14 -13.03 0.66
C THR A 34 11.13 -12.97 -0.49
N HIS A 35 10.77 -11.76 -0.92
CA HIS A 35 9.84 -11.56 -2.04
C HIS A 35 10.31 -12.22 -3.35
N SER A 36 11.63 -12.37 -3.55
CA SER A 36 12.17 -13.11 -4.70
C SER A 36 11.78 -14.59 -4.72
N GLN A 37 11.47 -15.17 -3.56
CA GLN A 37 11.05 -16.57 -3.44
C GLN A 37 9.52 -16.74 -3.46
N THR A 38 8.77 -15.66 -3.24
CA THR A 38 7.31 -15.73 -3.04
C THR A 38 6.50 -15.12 -4.18
N LEU A 39 6.93 -14.03 -4.80
CA LEU A 39 6.12 -13.29 -5.77
C LEU A 39 5.72 -14.12 -7.01
N LEU A 40 6.68 -14.77 -7.67
CA LEU A 40 6.36 -15.61 -8.85
C LEU A 40 5.48 -16.80 -8.50
N PRO A 41 5.73 -17.57 -7.42
CA PRO A 41 4.81 -18.58 -6.93
C PRO A 41 3.40 -18.06 -6.64
N MET A 42 3.24 -16.87 -6.06
CA MET A 42 1.92 -16.27 -5.80
C MET A 42 1.16 -15.99 -7.10
N ILE A 43 1.85 -15.44 -8.11
CA ILE A 43 1.27 -15.18 -9.43
C ILE A 43 0.86 -16.51 -10.10
N ASP A 44 1.71 -17.53 -10.02
CA ASP A 44 1.43 -18.85 -10.60
C ASP A 44 0.24 -19.51 -9.90
N GLU A 45 0.10 -19.36 -8.59
CA GLU A 45 -1.02 -19.89 -7.81
C GLU A 45 -2.34 -19.21 -8.19
N ILE A 46 -2.37 -17.88 -8.28
CA ILE A 46 -3.54 -17.15 -8.78
C ILE A 46 -3.89 -17.60 -10.17
N LYS A 47 -2.89 -17.67 -11.07
CA LYS A 47 -3.07 -18.10 -12.45
C LYS A 47 -3.78 -19.47 -12.54
N LYS A 48 -3.36 -20.43 -11.72
CA LYS A 48 -3.95 -21.78 -11.69
C LYS A 48 -5.37 -21.79 -11.13
N ASN A 49 -5.61 -21.02 -10.06
CA ASN A 49 -6.89 -21.06 -9.35
C ASN A 49 -8.04 -20.39 -10.12
N ILE A 50 -7.74 -19.45 -11.01
CA ILE A 50 -8.76 -18.75 -11.81
C ILE A 50 -8.60 -18.98 -13.32
N ASP A 51 -7.81 -19.98 -13.73
CA ASP A 51 -7.51 -20.30 -15.13
C ASP A 51 -7.09 -19.04 -15.94
N LEU A 52 -6.23 -18.19 -15.33
CA LEU A 52 -5.83 -16.92 -15.93
C LEU A 52 -4.91 -17.15 -17.14
N ASP A 53 -5.37 -16.77 -18.31
CA ASP A 53 -4.48 -16.58 -19.46
C ASP A 53 -3.78 -15.21 -19.32
N MET A 54 -2.46 -15.23 -19.14
CA MET A 54 -1.65 -14.02 -18.99
C MET A 54 -1.72 -13.08 -20.20
N ASN A 55 -2.02 -13.60 -21.39
CA ASN A 55 -2.22 -12.78 -22.59
C ASN A 55 -3.50 -11.93 -22.55
N THR A 56 -4.39 -12.19 -21.60
CA THR A 56 -5.61 -11.41 -21.37
C THR A 56 -5.44 -10.28 -20.35
N VAL A 57 -4.24 -10.13 -19.80
CA VAL A 57 -3.90 -9.03 -18.89
C VAL A 57 -3.59 -7.77 -19.69
N ASP A 58 -4.28 -6.68 -19.40
CA ASP A 58 -4.15 -5.41 -20.12
C ASP A 58 -3.07 -4.49 -19.54
N ALA A 59 -2.79 -4.61 -18.24
CA ALA A 59 -1.79 -3.80 -17.56
C ALA A 59 -1.30 -4.47 -16.27
N ILE A 60 -0.12 -4.03 -15.80
CA ILE A 60 0.43 -4.41 -14.50
C ILE A 60 0.46 -3.18 -13.61
N ALA A 61 -0.19 -3.22 -12.45
CA ALA A 61 -0.06 -2.21 -11.41
C ALA A 61 1.00 -2.65 -10.39
N ILE A 62 1.88 -1.73 -10.00
CA ILE A 62 2.96 -2.01 -9.03
C ILE A 62 3.02 -0.92 -7.97
N ALA A 63 3.11 -1.31 -6.71
CA ALA A 63 3.47 -0.38 -5.64
C ALA A 63 4.89 0.14 -5.88
N GLY A 64 4.99 1.42 -6.25
CA GLY A 64 6.25 2.04 -6.69
C GLY A 64 7.04 2.73 -5.59
N GLY A 65 6.59 2.60 -4.36
CA GLY A 65 7.22 3.20 -3.19
C GLY A 65 6.48 4.43 -2.64
N PRO A 66 6.90 4.89 -1.47
CA PRO A 66 8.04 4.43 -0.68
C PRO A 66 7.83 3.04 -0.06
N GLY A 67 8.92 2.45 0.46
CA GLY A 67 8.87 1.15 1.13
C GLY A 67 10.21 0.42 1.17
N SER A 68 10.17 -0.88 1.42
CA SER A 68 11.34 -1.75 1.45
C SER A 68 12.15 -1.66 0.15
N TYR A 69 13.37 -1.18 0.22
CA TYR A 69 14.26 -1.03 -0.95
C TYR A 69 14.41 -2.34 -1.76
N THR A 70 14.64 -3.45 -1.07
CA THR A 70 14.77 -4.76 -1.71
C THR A 70 13.44 -5.23 -2.29
N GLY A 71 12.36 -5.07 -1.54
CA GLY A 71 11.01 -5.44 -1.97
C GLY A 71 10.60 -4.69 -3.24
N LEU A 72 10.71 -3.38 -3.24
CA LEU A 72 10.39 -2.53 -4.40
C LEU A 72 11.19 -2.91 -5.65
N ARG A 73 12.47 -3.24 -5.51
CA ARG A 73 13.29 -3.70 -6.64
C ARG A 73 12.84 -5.04 -7.20
N ILE A 74 12.49 -5.98 -6.34
CA ILE A 74 11.99 -7.31 -6.75
C ILE A 74 10.66 -7.15 -7.48
N GLY A 75 9.71 -6.41 -6.89
CA GLY A 75 8.41 -6.14 -7.51
C GLY A 75 8.55 -5.44 -8.87
N SER A 76 9.36 -4.38 -8.92
CA SER A 76 9.61 -3.64 -10.17
C SER A 76 10.27 -4.50 -11.25
N ALA A 77 11.21 -5.37 -10.88
CA ALA A 77 11.84 -6.29 -11.84
C ALA A 77 10.81 -7.33 -12.36
N THR A 78 9.98 -7.86 -11.47
CA THR A 78 8.90 -8.79 -11.82
C THR A 78 7.89 -8.12 -12.77
N ALA A 79 7.41 -6.91 -12.42
CA ALA A 79 6.48 -6.15 -13.25
C ALA A 79 7.07 -5.82 -14.63
N LYS A 80 8.34 -5.41 -14.68
CA LYS A 80 9.04 -5.13 -15.94
C LYS A 80 9.21 -6.38 -16.80
N GLY A 81 9.52 -7.52 -16.17
CA GLY A 81 9.63 -8.81 -16.88
C GLY A 81 8.31 -9.18 -17.57
N PHE A 82 7.19 -9.12 -16.85
CA PHE A 82 5.87 -9.39 -17.43
C PHE A 82 5.45 -8.34 -18.45
N GLY A 83 5.64 -7.05 -18.14
CA GLY A 83 5.30 -5.95 -19.04
C GLY A 83 6.01 -6.07 -20.39
N LEU A 84 7.30 -6.45 -20.38
CA LEU A 84 8.08 -6.69 -21.60
C LEU A 84 7.61 -7.96 -22.33
N ALA A 85 7.43 -9.06 -21.61
CA ALA A 85 7.06 -10.35 -22.22
C ALA A 85 5.67 -10.33 -22.86
N LEU A 86 4.73 -9.60 -22.25
CA LEU A 86 3.34 -9.49 -22.71
C LEU A 86 3.09 -8.24 -23.57
N ASN A 87 4.07 -7.35 -23.68
CA ASN A 87 3.96 -6.05 -24.37
C ASN A 87 2.79 -5.19 -23.85
N ILE A 88 2.66 -5.10 -22.51
CA ILE A 88 1.60 -4.36 -21.82
C ILE A 88 2.19 -3.27 -20.92
N PRO A 89 1.43 -2.18 -20.64
CA PRO A 89 1.89 -1.09 -19.80
C PRO A 89 2.04 -1.48 -18.34
N ILE A 90 2.94 -0.75 -17.64
CA ILE A 90 3.13 -0.84 -16.20
C ILE A 90 2.64 0.48 -15.58
N ILE A 91 1.77 0.38 -14.58
CA ILE A 91 1.19 1.50 -13.87
C ILE A 91 1.86 1.58 -12.50
N ASN A 92 2.52 2.71 -12.23
CA ASN A 92 3.13 2.97 -10.94
C ASN A 92 2.10 3.54 -9.97
N ILE A 93 1.89 2.88 -8.82
CA ILE A 93 0.97 3.32 -7.77
C ILE A 93 1.81 3.78 -6.57
N PRO A 94 1.64 5.03 -6.10
CA PRO A 94 2.27 5.49 -4.88
C PRO A 94 1.83 4.62 -3.69
N THR A 95 2.77 4.16 -2.88
CA THR A 95 2.45 3.21 -1.79
C THR A 95 1.53 3.82 -0.74
N MET A 96 1.73 5.11 -0.41
CA MET A 96 0.87 5.78 0.58
C MET A 96 -0.57 5.94 0.07
N ASP A 97 -0.74 6.20 -1.23
CA ASP A 97 -2.07 6.26 -1.86
C ASP A 97 -2.76 4.89 -1.77
N ALA A 98 -2.05 3.81 -2.11
CA ALA A 98 -2.57 2.45 -2.01
C ALA A 98 -2.99 2.08 -0.58
N LEU A 99 -2.16 2.45 0.42
CA LEU A 99 -2.50 2.25 1.84
C LEU A 99 -3.73 3.07 2.24
N ALA A 100 -3.86 4.31 1.78
CA ALA A 100 -5.04 5.13 2.07
C ALA A 100 -6.33 4.49 1.53
N TYR A 101 -6.29 3.86 0.36
CA TYR A 101 -7.45 3.16 -0.21
C TYR A 101 -7.92 1.95 0.62
N ASN A 102 -7.10 1.38 1.50
CA ASN A 102 -7.56 0.33 2.43
C ASN A 102 -8.62 0.86 3.42
N LEU A 103 -8.70 2.16 3.60
CA LEU A 103 -9.66 2.85 4.46
C LEU A 103 -10.70 3.63 3.64
N PHE A 104 -10.94 3.19 2.43
CA PHE A 104 -11.97 3.74 1.53
C PHE A 104 -13.32 3.90 2.26
N SER A 105 -14.03 4.96 1.98
CA SER A 105 -15.30 5.35 2.61
C SER A 105 -15.22 5.78 4.08
N SER A 106 -14.02 5.90 4.67
CA SER A 106 -13.88 6.50 5.98
C SER A 106 -14.21 8.01 5.92
N SER A 107 -14.95 8.50 6.93
CA SER A 107 -15.19 9.94 7.11
C SER A 107 -14.05 10.67 7.80
N PHE A 108 -13.07 9.93 8.29
CA PHE A 108 -11.90 10.48 8.98
C PHE A 108 -10.82 10.95 8.01
N VAL A 109 -9.92 11.77 8.52
CA VAL A 109 -8.63 11.99 7.85
C VAL A 109 -7.84 10.70 7.89
N ILE A 110 -7.31 10.25 6.76
CA ILE A 110 -6.55 9.02 6.65
C ILE A 110 -5.07 9.37 6.56
N CYS A 111 -4.29 8.76 7.43
CA CYS A 111 -2.87 8.99 7.52
C CYS A 111 -2.10 7.67 7.56
N PRO A 112 -1.79 7.09 6.38
CA PRO A 112 -0.93 5.92 6.32
C PRO A 112 0.48 6.29 6.79
N ILE A 113 1.09 5.40 7.57
CA ILE A 113 2.47 5.56 8.05
C ILE A 113 3.26 4.27 7.90
N MET A 114 4.45 4.37 7.31
CA MET A 114 5.43 3.29 7.27
C MET A 114 6.72 3.72 7.96
N ASP A 115 7.34 2.82 8.72
CA ASP A 115 8.59 3.12 9.42
C ASP A 115 9.74 3.38 8.42
N ALA A 116 10.27 4.60 8.43
CA ALA A 116 11.43 5.01 7.65
C ALA A 116 12.73 5.04 8.48
N ARG A 117 12.71 4.51 9.70
CA ARG A 117 13.77 4.52 10.69
C ARG A 117 14.05 5.90 11.29
N ARG A 118 14.74 5.93 12.46
CA ARG A 118 15.20 7.17 13.14
C ARG A 118 14.07 8.16 13.42
N GLU A 119 12.95 7.68 13.92
CA GLU A 119 11.74 8.47 14.18
C GLU A 119 11.18 9.18 12.93
N GLN A 120 11.53 8.72 11.74
CA GLN A 120 10.94 9.16 10.49
C GLN A 120 9.89 8.17 9.99
N VAL A 121 8.89 8.70 9.33
CA VAL A 121 7.85 7.93 8.67
C VAL A 121 7.72 8.35 7.21
N TYR A 122 7.48 7.38 6.36
CA TYR A 122 6.82 7.65 5.08
C TYR A 122 5.34 7.82 5.36
N THR A 123 4.74 8.88 4.87
CA THR A 123 3.35 9.22 5.15
C THR A 123 2.73 10.05 4.03
N GLY A 124 1.45 10.30 4.13
CA GLY A 124 0.66 11.25 3.37
C GLY A 124 -0.63 11.51 4.15
N ILE A 125 -1.40 12.52 3.79
CA ILE A 125 -2.66 12.85 4.43
C ILE A 125 -3.74 12.88 3.37
N TYR A 126 -4.80 12.11 3.60
CA TYR A 126 -5.86 11.86 2.62
C TYR A 126 -7.24 11.98 3.26
N LYS A 127 -8.23 12.21 2.43
CA LYS A 127 -9.63 12.18 2.81
C LYS A 127 -10.45 11.65 1.66
N PHE A 128 -11.55 10.93 1.96
CA PHE A 128 -12.48 10.50 0.93
C PHE A 128 -13.72 11.39 0.93
N ASN A 129 -14.10 11.84 -0.27
CA ASN A 129 -15.38 12.50 -0.56
C ASN A 129 -16.21 11.53 -1.43
N GLY A 130 -17.02 10.70 -0.77
CA GLY A 130 -17.67 9.58 -1.43
C GLY A 130 -16.61 8.57 -1.94
N THR A 131 -16.54 8.40 -3.25
CA THR A 131 -15.61 7.48 -3.90
C THR A 131 -14.29 8.14 -4.34
N THR A 132 -14.17 9.46 -4.19
CA THR A 132 -13.00 10.20 -4.66
C THR A 132 -12.04 10.45 -3.51
N MET A 133 -10.78 10.07 -3.69
CA MET A 133 -9.71 10.39 -2.76
C MET A 133 -9.20 11.81 -3.01
N GLU A 134 -9.23 12.63 -1.98
CA GLU A 134 -8.59 13.93 -1.92
C GLU A 134 -7.22 13.78 -1.25
N VAL A 135 -6.18 14.26 -1.91
CA VAL A 135 -4.82 14.28 -1.38
C VAL A 135 -4.62 15.62 -0.68
N ILE A 136 -4.70 15.64 0.65
CA ILE A 136 -4.43 16.85 1.45
C ILE A 136 -2.92 17.10 1.50
N LYS A 137 -2.13 16.05 1.73
CA LYS A 137 -0.69 16.08 1.65
C LYS A 137 -0.20 14.87 0.85
N PRO A 138 0.55 15.11 -0.25
CA PRO A 138 1.11 14.00 -1.02
C PRO A 138 2.14 13.24 -0.19
N GLN A 139 2.42 12.00 -0.60
CA GLN A 139 3.39 11.17 0.10
C GLN A 139 4.74 11.87 0.27
N CYS A 140 5.27 11.77 1.48
CA CYS A 140 6.54 12.39 1.87
C CYS A 140 7.23 11.58 2.97
N ILE A 141 8.43 12.01 3.35
CA ILE A 141 9.11 11.56 4.56
C ILE A 141 9.16 12.70 5.56
N MET A 142 8.86 12.44 6.83
CA MET A 142 8.95 13.43 7.89
C MET A 142 9.14 12.77 9.26
N MET A 143 9.49 13.58 10.28
CA MET A 143 9.55 13.09 11.65
C MET A 143 8.14 12.78 12.16
N ILE A 144 7.98 11.70 12.91
CA ILE A 144 6.67 11.31 13.47
C ILE A 144 6.07 12.41 14.35
N ARG A 145 6.89 13.10 15.16
CA ARG A 145 6.42 14.17 16.02
C ARG A 145 5.95 15.41 15.25
N ASP A 146 6.56 15.69 14.08
CA ASP A 146 6.12 16.79 13.23
C ASP A 146 4.81 16.43 12.53
N LEU A 147 4.64 15.16 12.12
CA LEU A 147 3.37 14.66 11.59
C LEU A 147 2.24 14.80 12.63
N VAL A 148 2.48 14.37 13.87
CA VAL A 148 1.50 14.48 14.96
C VAL A 148 1.09 15.94 15.20
N LYS A 149 2.05 16.88 15.23
CA LYS A 149 1.75 18.32 15.36
C LYS A 149 0.88 18.83 14.20
N GLU A 150 1.20 18.42 12.98
CA GLU A 150 0.43 18.82 11.80
C GLU A 150 -1.02 18.30 11.88
N LEU A 151 -1.21 17.02 12.23
CA LEU A 151 -2.52 16.42 12.39
C LEU A 151 -3.35 17.06 13.52
N ASN A 152 -2.72 17.37 14.65
CA ASN A 152 -3.38 18.08 15.75
C ASN A 152 -3.89 19.47 15.33
N ASN A 153 -3.14 20.19 14.49
CA ASN A 153 -3.56 21.50 13.96
C ASN A 153 -4.80 21.39 13.05
N MET A 154 -5.05 20.24 12.45
CA MET A 154 -6.24 20.01 11.61
C MET A 154 -7.51 19.89 12.44
N SER A 155 -7.41 19.54 13.73
CA SER A 155 -8.54 19.38 14.66
C SER A 155 -9.64 18.44 14.14
N GLN A 156 -9.25 17.42 13.40
CA GLN A 156 -10.14 16.39 12.83
C GLN A 156 -9.77 15.02 13.40
N ALA A 157 -10.74 14.09 13.39
CA ALA A 157 -10.45 12.71 13.73
C ALA A 157 -9.56 12.06 12.66
N VAL A 158 -8.53 11.34 13.10
CA VAL A 158 -7.53 10.73 12.22
C VAL A 158 -7.58 9.22 12.36
N MET A 159 -7.48 8.53 11.22
CA MET A 159 -7.33 7.09 11.15
C MET A 159 -5.97 6.74 10.56
N PHE A 160 -5.15 6.04 11.34
CA PHE A 160 -3.85 5.56 10.93
C PHE A 160 -3.90 4.11 10.44
N ASN A 161 -3.06 3.78 9.47
CA ASN A 161 -2.78 2.41 9.04
C ASN A 161 -1.33 2.29 8.54
N GLY A 162 -0.88 1.06 8.31
CA GLY A 162 0.47 0.74 7.90
C GLY A 162 1.36 0.30 9.08
N ASP A 163 2.53 -0.24 8.77
CA ASP A 163 3.44 -0.86 9.75
C ASP A 163 4.12 0.15 10.71
N GLY A 164 4.11 1.43 10.37
CA GLY A 164 4.57 2.49 11.26
C GLY A 164 3.67 2.70 12.48
N VAL A 165 2.40 2.23 12.46
CA VAL A 165 1.47 2.39 13.58
C VAL A 165 2.02 1.69 14.83
N ASP A 166 2.39 0.42 14.70
CA ASP A 166 2.93 -0.33 15.82
C ASP A 166 4.29 0.22 16.30
N ALA A 167 5.12 0.67 15.34
CA ALA A 167 6.45 1.20 15.64
C ALA A 167 6.42 2.51 16.45
N TYR A 168 5.39 3.33 16.25
CA TYR A 168 5.29 4.66 16.87
C TYR A 168 4.03 4.85 17.71
N LYS A 169 3.40 3.76 18.13
CA LYS A 169 2.16 3.75 18.90
C LYS A 169 2.23 4.65 20.13
N ASP A 170 3.27 4.51 20.92
CA ASP A 170 3.43 5.25 22.18
C ASP A 170 3.49 6.77 21.93
N ILE A 171 4.24 7.22 20.92
CA ILE A 171 4.34 8.64 20.55
C ILE A 171 2.98 9.16 20.06
N ILE A 172 2.29 8.37 19.25
CA ILE A 172 0.99 8.76 18.71
C ILE A 172 -0.03 8.87 19.84
N GLU A 173 -0.12 7.89 20.74
CA GLU A 173 -1.07 7.90 21.86
C GLU A 173 -0.78 9.01 22.88
N GLU A 174 0.49 9.35 23.11
CA GLU A 174 0.90 10.39 24.06
C GLU A 174 0.68 11.80 23.52
N GLU A 175 0.98 12.04 22.24
CA GLU A 175 1.04 13.40 21.68
C GLU A 175 -0.18 13.78 20.81
N MET A 176 -1.02 12.83 20.38
CA MET A 176 -2.25 13.14 19.64
C MET A 176 -3.30 13.74 20.59
N THR A 177 -3.83 14.90 20.21
CA THR A 177 -4.90 15.61 20.97
C THR A 177 -6.27 15.47 20.34
N CYS A 178 -6.35 15.02 19.10
CA CYS A 178 -7.62 14.74 18.40
C CYS A 178 -8.03 13.26 18.54
N LEU A 179 -9.28 12.93 18.18
CA LEU A 179 -9.76 11.56 18.19
C LEU A 179 -8.89 10.70 17.28
N LEU A 180 -8.34 9.66 17.87
CA LEU A 180 -7.42 8.72 17.23
C LEU A 180 -8.13 7.40 16.96
N TYR A 181 -8.02 6.90 15.74
CA TYR A 181 -8.41 5.56 15.37
C TYR A 181 -7.23 4.85 14.70
N THR A 182 -6.97 3.62 15.10
CA THR A 182 -6.01 2.75 14.44
C THR A 182 -6.77 1.61 13.79
N SER A 183 -6.58 1.42 12.50
CA SER A 183 -7.07 0.21 11.83
C SER A 183 -5.95 -0.83 11.85
N PRO A 184 -6.16 -2.00 12.47
CA PRO A 184 -5.22 -3.09 12.27
C PRO A 184 -5.20 -3.38 10.76
N SER A 185 -4.07 -3.13 10.12
CA SER A 185 -3.92 -3.53 8.74
C SER A 185 -3.98 -5.05 8.68
N PRO A 186 -4.87 -5.65 7.88
CA PRO A 186 -4.85 -7.10 7.67
C PRO A 186 -3.56 -7.57 7.00
N ARG A 187 -2.68 -6.63 6.70
CA ARG A 187 -1.39 -6.82 6.02
C ARG A 187 -0.19 -6.59 6.93
N ASN A 188 -0.40 -6.51 8.25
CA ASN A 188 0.71 -6.50 9.22
C ASN A 188 1.12 -7.91 9.59
#